data_e8fa2dd8714d392a68fb621d9157d2ae
#
_entry.id   e8fa2dd8714d392a68fb621d9157d2ae
#
_cell.length_a   1.000
_cell.length_b   1.000
_cell.length_c   1.000
_cell.angle_alpha   90.00
_cell.angle_beta   90.00
_cell.angle_gamma   90.00
#
_symmetry.space_group_name_H-M   'P 1'
#
loop_
_entity.id
_entity.type
_entity.pdbx_description
1 polymer ?
#
loop_
_entity_poly.entity_id
_entity_poly.type
_entity_poly.pdbx_seq_one_letter_code
_entity_poly.pdbx_strand_id
1 'polypeptide(L)'
;WLSRQLFPQHAIAYDTIKLADRARDTARHMVDFLATVFAVHHVLAAAILPRSGLYSSVTENRDRVPLDLAEGGASVFNFALIVLAGLALFRLGNILRRLTRRPDAGDLVYRYRILSWAGALTRIIVIVAILLGAIGFVNFANLLIWPWSLSLALIGVLIILQDFIADLFNMLKRGEEGAREGLAPLLIGFGLVILSIPVFLVIWGAKGTDLLEYWTRIESGFSFGGVTLSPGTVLTFLIVFAIGYFITRAVQGAFRNSILPKTRLDTGGQNAVVSGLGYLGIFLAAVLAITSAGIDLSSLAIVAGALSVGIGFGLQNIVSNFVSGIILLIERPVSVGDWISAG
;
A
#
# COMPACT_ATOMS: atom_id res chain seq x y z
N TRP A 1 -4.89 -19.98 20.07
CA TRP A 1 -3.60 -19.29 19.91
C TRP A 1 -3.80 -17.79 19.73
N LEU A 2 -4.60 -17.34 18.74
CA LEU A 2 -4.87 -15.93 18.44
C LEU A 2 -5.38 -15.13 19.66
N SER A 3 -6.30 -15.72 20.42
CA SER A 3 -6.86 -15.12 21.63
C SER A 3 -5.80 -14.84 22.70
N ARG A 4 -4.86 -15.76 22.86
CA ARG A 4 -3.76 -15.65 23.85
C ARG A 4 -2.71 -14.61 23.44
N GLN A 5 -2.48 -14.41 22.15
CA GLN A 5 -1.54 -13.40 21.66
C GLN A 5 -2.16 -11.99 21.70
N LEU A 6 -3.41 -11.83 21.30
CA LEU A 6 -4.10 -10.54 21.33
C LEU A 6 -4.45 -10.10 22.77
N PHE A 7 -4.78 -11.08 23.63
CA PHE A 7 -5.25 -10.84 25.00
C PHE A 7 -4.49 -11.73 25.99
N PRO A 8 -3.20 -11.44 26.29
CA PRO A 8 -2.38 -12.24 27.18
C PRO A 8 -2.94 -12.26 28.61
N GLN A 9 -2.63 -13.31 29.40
CA GLN A 9 -3.15 -13.45 30.78
C GLN A 9 -2.60 -12.39 31.73
N HIS A 10 -1.34 -12.02 31.56
CA HIS A 10 -0.68 -11.01 32.38
C HIS A 10 -0.32 -9.81 31.51
N ALA A 11 -0.43 -8.61 32.08
CA ALA A 11 0.00 -7.40 31.41
C ALA A 11 1.52 -7.48 31.17
N ILE A 12 1.92 -7.53 29.91
CA ILE A 12 3.31 -7.48 29.47
C ILE A 12 3.61 -6.03 29.11
N ALA A 13 4.85 -5.59 29.26
CA ALA A 13 5.26 -4.20 28.98
C ALA A 13 4.87 -3.74 27.55
N TYR A 14 4.66 -4.69 26.64
CA TYR A 14 4.31 -4.47 25.23
C TYR A 14 3.00 -5.15 24.86
N ASP A 15 1.93 -4.91 25.64
CA ASP A 15 0.61 -5.44 25.29
C ASP A 15 0.15 -4.91 23.93
N THR A 16 -0.15 -5.83 23.02
CA THR A 16 -0.67 -5.55 21.67
C THR A 16 -1.93 -4.68 21.72
N ILE A 17 -2.82 -4.96 22.68
CA ILE A 17 -4.04 -4.17 22.95
C ILE A 17 -4.12 -3.94 24.45
N LYS A 18 -3.90 -2.69 24.88
CA LYS A 18 -3.98 -2.32 26.31
C LYS A 18 -5.44 -2.32 26.79
N LEU A 19 -5.83 -3.36 27.48
CA LEU A 19 -7.15 -3.53 28.10
C LEU A 19 -7.02 -3.64 29.64
N ALA A 20 -8.08 -3.26 30.35
CA ALA A 20 -8.19 -3.60 31.78
C ALA A 20 -8.34 -5.13 31.92
N ASP A 21 -7.81 -5.72 33.00
CA ASP A 21 -7.71 -7.17 33.18
C ASP A 21 -9.04 -7.90 32.96
N ARG A 22 -10.14 -7.41 33.55
CA ARG A 22 -11.48 -7.99 33.36
C ARG A 22 -11.95 -7.95 31.90
N ALA A 23 -11.66 -6.87 31.18
CA ALA A 23 -12.05 -6.72 29.78
C ALA A 23 -11.19 -7.63 28.87
N ARG A 24 -9.91 -7.79 29.20
CA ARG A 24 -8.95 -8.68 28.53
C ARG A 24 -9.38 -10.14 28.64
N ASP A 25 -9.69 -10.59 29.86
CA ASP A 25 -10.15 -11.96 30.10
C ASP A 25 -11.48 -12.23 29.39
N THR A 26 -12.42 -11.27 29.45
CA THR A 26 -13.68 -11.40 28.72
C THR A 26 -13.46 -11.47 27.22
N ALA A 27 -12.60 -10.62 26.64
CA ALA A 27 -12.29 -10.64 25.20
C ALA A 27 -11.69 -11.98 24.79
N ARG A 28 -10.74 -12.51 25.57
CA ARG A 28 -10.14 -13.82 25.31
C ARG A 28 -11.18 -14.92 25.30
N HIS A 29 -12.02 -15.02 26.33
CA HIS A 29 -13.07 -16.04 26.38
C HIS A 29 -14.08 -15.90 25.24
N MET A 30 -14.42 -14.66 24.82
CA MET A 30 -15.33 -14.46 23.68
C MET A 30 -14.70 -14.90 22.36
N VAL A 31 -13.39 -14.68 22.15
CA VAL A 31 -12.68 -15.15 20.96
C VAL A 31 -12.57 -16.68 20.96
N ASP A 32 -12.25 -17.30 22.09
CA ASP A 32 -12.17 -18.78 22.20
C ASP A 32 -13.55 -19.41 21.98
N PHE A 33 -14.60 -18.83 22.56
CA PHE A 33 -15.99 -19.26 22.36
C PHE A 33 -16.40 -19.14 20.88
N LEU A 34 -16.09 -17.98 20.25
CA LEU A 34 -16.38 -17.74 18.83
C LEU A 34 -15.65 -18.75 17.93
N ALA A 35 -14.38 -19.06 18.23
CA ALA A 35 -13.61 -20.08 17.51
C ALA A 35 -14.25 -21.47 17.65
N THR A 36 -14.76 -21.80 18.85
CA THR A 36 -15.48 -23.07 19.10
C THR A 36 -16.78 -23.14 18.30
N VAL A 37 -17.59 -22.07 18.33
CA VAL A 37 -18.86 -21.99 17.59
C VAL A 37 -18.58 -22.05 16.07
N PHE A 38 -17.51 -21.39 15.59
CA PHE A 38 -17.08 -21.46 14.20
C PHE A 38 -16.67 -22.89 13.79
N ALA A 39 -15.89 -23.59 14.63
CA ALA A 39 -15.52 -24.99 14.38
C ALA A 39 -16.74 -25.92 14.34
N VAL A 40 -17.69 -25.75 15.29
CA VAL A 40 -18.94 -26.49 15.28
C VAL A 40 -19.76 -26.19 14.02
N HIS A 41 -19.90 -24.91 13.64
CA HIS A 41 -20.58 -24.53 12.40
C HIS A 41 -19.94 -25.20 11.17
N HIS A 42 -18.60 -25.21 11.10
CA HIS A 42 -17.86 -25.80 9.97
C HIS A 42 -18.08 -27.33 9.88
N VAL A 43 -18.00 -28.02 11.01
CA VAL A 43 -18.27 -29.47 11.06
C VAL A 43 -19.73 -29.77 10.70
N LEU A 44 -20.69 -29.02 11.23
CA LEU A 44 -22.11 -29.20 10.93
C LEU A 44 -22.43 -28.82 9.47
N ALA A 45 -21.81 -27.76 8.93
CA ALA A 45 -21.94 -27.37 7.53
C ALA A 45 -21.46 -28.48 6.58
N ALA A 46 -20.36 -29.17 6.94
CA ALA A 46 -19.82 -30.28 6.15
C ALA A 46 -20.66 -31.57 6.28
N ALA A 47 -21.28 -31.82 7.45
CA ALA A 47 -21.94 -33.08 7.76
C ALA A 47 -23.49 -33.03 7.65
N ILE A 48 -24.10 -31.87 7.94
CA ILE A 48 -25.54 -31.74 8.19
C ILE A 48 -26.19 -30.58 7.44
N LEU A 49 -25.42 -29.53 7.10
CA LEU A 49 -25.92 -28.28 6.54
C LEU A 49 -25.40 -28.03 5.11
N PRO A 50 -25.73 -28.89 4.12
CA PRO A 50 -25.13 -28.84 2.79
C PRO A 50 -25.42 -27.55 2.01
N ARG A 51 -26.31 -26.68 2.53
CA ARG A 51 -26.77 -25.44 1.85
C ARG A 51 -26.36 -24.15 2.52
N SER A 52 -25.45 -24.16 3.49
CA SER A 52 -24.89 -22.90 3.97
C SER A 52 -24.00 -22.28 2.89
N GLY A 53 -24.40 -21.12 2.36
CA GLY A 53 -23.82 -20.51 1.15
C GLY A 53 -22.30 -20.24 1.16
N LEU A 54 -21.60 -20.46 2.27
CA LEU A 54 -20.15 -20.39 2.38
C LEU A 54 -19.40 -21.57 1.72
N TYR A 55 -20.07 -22.69 1.47
CA TYR A 55 -19.44 -23.94 1.03
C TYR A 55 -20.11 -24.55 -0.21
N SER A 56 -20.52 -23.71 -1.17
CA SER A 56 -21.11 -24.18 -2.43
C SER A 56 -20.17 -25.12 -3.22
N SER A 57 -18.86 -25.07 -2.99
CA SER A 57 -17.89 -25.97 -3.61
C SER A 57 -17.88 -27.39 -3.02
N VAL A 58 -18.42 -27.60 -1.81
CA VAL A 58 -18.51 -28.91 -1.17
C VAL A 58 -19.79 -29.65 -1.60
N THR A 59 -20.76 -28.93 -2.19
CA THR A 59 -22.06 -29.47 -2.61
C THR A 59 -22.05 -30.27 -3.91
N GLU A 60 -20.90 -30.36 -4.60
CA GLU A 60 -20.78 -31.18 -5.82
C GLU A 60 -20.88 -32.70 -5.52
N ASN A 61 -20.79 -33.10 -4.25
CA ASN A 61 -20.90 -34.48 -3.78
C ASN A 61 -22.15 -34.65 -2.90
N ARG A 62 -23.34 -34.40 -3.43
CA ARG A 62 -24.64 -34.58 -2.74
C ARG A 62 -24.87 -35.98 -2.16
N ASP A 63 -24.21 -37.01 -2.68
CA ASP A 63 -24.45 -38.39 -2.34
C ASP A 63 -23.76 -38.88 -1.04
N ARG A 64 -23.07 -37.98 -0.33
CA ARG A 64 -22.28 -38.31 0.85
C ARG A 64 -22.65 -37.57 2.14
N VAL A 65 -23.80 -36.92 2.19
CA VAL A 65 -24.25 -36.23 3.41
C VAL A 65 -24.86 -37.24 4.38
N PRO A 66 -24.26 -37.49 5.57
CA PRO A 66 -24.71 -38.55 6.48
C PRO A 66 -26.11 -38.34 7.06
N LEU A 67 -26.62 -37.09 7.06
CA LEU A 67 -27.92 -36.71 7.61
C LEU A 67 -28.59 -35.70 6.66
N ASP A 68 -29.60 -36.17 5.94
CA ASP A 68 -30.47 -35.34 5.11
C ASP A 68 -31.52 -34.67 5.99
N LEU A 69 -31.18 -33.52 6.59
CA LEU A 69 -32.14 -32.71 7.32
C LEU A 69 -33.03 -31.93 6.34
N ALA A 70 -34.35 -31.92 6.60
CA ALA A 70 -35.25 -31.03 5.89
C ALA A 70 -34.75 -29.56 6.01
N GLU A 71 -34.95 -28.78 4.94
CA GLU A 71 -34.44 -27.38 4.86
C GLU A 71 -34.80 -26.53 6.09
N GLY A 72 -35.96 -26.75 6.69
CA GLY A 72 -36.39 -26.06 7.89
C GLY A 72 -35.56 -26.43 9.13
N GLY A 73 -35.21 -27.71 9.30
CA GLY A 73 -34.34 -28.15 10.40
C GLY A 73 -32.94 -27.59 10.31
N ALA A 74 -32.34 -27.63 9.11
CA ALA A 74 -31.03 -27.05 8.85
C ALA A 74 -31.00 -25.53 9.16
N SER A 75 -32.03 -24.81 8.80
CA SER A 75 -32.17 -23.36 9.05
C SER A 75 -32.22 -23.03 10.55
N VAL A 76 -32.95 -23.82 11.35
CA VAL A 76 -33.05 -23.64 12.81
C VAL A 76 -31.68 -23.83 13.48
N PHE A 77 -30.94 -24.89 13.12
CA PHE A 77 -29.59 -25.11 13.68
C PHE A 77 -28.63 -23.98 13.28
N ASN A 78 -28.66 -23.54 12.03
CA ASN A 78 -27.85 -22.43 11.58
C ASN A 78 -28.19 -21.14 12.33
N PHE A 79 -29.47 -20.84 12.52
CA PHE A 79 -29.89 -19.65 13.27
C PHE A 79 -29.41 -19.69 14.72
N ALA A 80 -29.49 -20.84 15.40
CA ALA A 80 -28.96 -20.99 16.75
C ALA A 80 -27.44 -20.66 16.80
N LEU A 81 -26.66 -21.16 15.86
CA LEU A 81 -25.22 -20.87 15.77
C LEU A 81 -24.94 -19.38 15.47
N ILE A 82 -25.74 -18.75 14.59
CA ILE A 82 -25.65 -17.32 14.30
C ILE A 82 -25.90 -16.49 15.57
N VAL A 83 -26.91 -16.86 16.38
CA VAL A 83 -27.22 -16.16 17.63
C VAL A 83 -26.07 -16.32 18.63
N LEU A 84 -25.52 -17.53 18.80
CA LEU A 84 -24.39 -17.78 19.70
C LEU A 84 -23.15 -16.99 19.29
N ALA A 85 -22.78 -17.04 18.00
CA ALA A 85 -21.67 -16.26 17.45
C ALA A 85 -21.92 -14.76 17.56
N GLY A 86 -23.16 -14.33 17.27
CA GLY A 86 -23.59 -12.95 17.38
C GLY A 86 -23.46 -12.38 18.80
N LEU A 87 -23.85 -13.14 19.82
CA LEU A 87 -23.70 -12.72 21.23
C LEU A 87 -22.22 -12.54 21.60
N ALA A 88 -21.35 -13.46 21.18
CA ALA A 88 -19.90 -13.34 21.42
C ALA A 88 -19.32 -12.11 20.71
N LEU A 89 -19.65 -11.93 19.42
CA LEU A 89 -19.22 -10.79 18.62
C LEU A 89 -19.75 -9.47 19.18
N PHE A 90 -20.99 -9.41 19.63
CA PHE A 90 -21.57 -8.22 20.21
C PHE A 90 -20.82 -7.78 21.48
N ARG A 91 -20.50 -8.75 22.37
CA ARG A 91 -19.69 -8.48 23.56
C ARG A 91 -18.28 -8.02 23.19
N LEU A 92 -17.63 -8.70 22.23
CA LEU A 92 -16.32 -8.31 21.74
C LEU A 92 -16.35 -6.90 21.13
N GLY A 93 -17.35 -6.60 20.29
CA GLY A 93 -17.55 -5.27 19.69
C GLY A 93 -17.72 -4.16 20.74
N ASN A 94 -18.41 -4.45 21.85
CA ASN A 94 -18.52 -3.51 22.97
C ASN A 94 -17.18 -3.25 23.68
N ILE A 95 -16.34 -4.27 23.82
CA ILE A 95 -14.99 -4.13 24.40
C ILE A 95 -14.12 -3.28 23.48
N LEU A 96 -14.07 -3.60 22.18
CA LEU A 96 -13.28 -2.87 21.19
C LEU A 96 -13.70 -1.39 21.05
N ARG A 97 -15.01 -1.10 21.10
CA ARG A 97 -15.50 0.29 21.02
C ARG A 97 -15.07 1.15 22.21
N ARG A 98 -14.86 0.56 23.39
CA ARG A 98 -14.45 1.30 24.58
C ARG A 98 -12.97 1.68 24.60
N LEU A 99 -12.15 1.14 23.68
CA LEU A 99 -10.72 1.41 23.59
C LEU A 99 -10.40 2.88 23.31
N THR A 100 -11.23 3.60 22.53
CA THR A 100 -11.00 5.02 22.18
C THR A 100 -11.24 6.01 23.32
N ARG A 101 -11.79 5.57 24.44
CA ARG A 101 -12.13 6.47 25.57
C ARG A 101 -11.01 6.63 26.58
N ARG A 102 -9.80 6.10 26.34
CA ARG A 102 -8.65 6.25 27.25
C ARG A 102 -7.75 7.40 26.82
N PRO A 103 -7.49 8.39 27.72
CA PRO A 103 -6.63 9.57 27.44
C PRO A 103 -5.14 9.26 27.23
N ASP A 104 -4.67 8.10 27.71
CA ASP A 104 -3.24 7.76 27.78
C ASP A 104 -2.71 7.01 26.55
N ALA A 105 -3.44 7.06 25.45
CA ALA A 105 -3.07 6.32 24.23
C ALA A 105 -2.10 7.11 23.33
N GLY A 106 -0.96 7.57 23.80
CA GLY A 106 0.13 8.16 23.04
C GLY A 106 0.06 7.95 21.50
N ASP A 107 1.11 7.55 20.86
CA ASP A 107 1.22 7.39 19.39
C ASP A 107 0.33 6.29 18.75
N LEU A 108 -0.33 5.45 19.56
CA LEU A 108 -1.23 4.39 19.12
C LEU A 108 -2.69 4.84 18.89
N VAL A 109 -2.99 6.14 18.89
CA VAL A 109 -4.35 6.70 18.74
C VAL A 109 -5.03 6.19 17.47
N TYR A 110 -4.29 6.07 16.37
CA TYR A 110 -4.84 5.61 15.09
C TYR A 110 -5.30 4.15 15.14
N ARG A 111 -4.50 3.26 15.72
CA ARG A 111 -4.81 1.82 15.90
C ARG A 111 -6.07 1.62 16.74
N TYR A 112 -6.18 2.32 17.86
CA TYR A 112 -7.37 2.26 18.73
C TYR A 112 -8.61 2.83 18.05
N ARG A 113 -8.48 3.83 17.20
CA ARG A 113 -9.58 4.36 16.41
C ARG A 113 -10.11 3.33 15.43
N ILE A 114 -9.24 2.65 14.68
CA ILE A 114 -9.63 1.57 13.76
C ILE A 114 -10.33 0.43 14.50
N LEU A 115 -9.77 -0.04 15.61
CA LEU A 115 -10.38 -1.09 16.43
C LEU A 115 -11.76 -0.68 16.99
N SER A 116 -11.92 0.56 17.39
CA SER A 116 -13.20 1.09 17.85
C SER A 116 -14.24 1.15 16.72
N TRP A 117 -13.84 1.55 15.52
CA TRP A 117 -14.72 1.52 14.34
C TRP A 117 -15.12 0.09 13.98
N ALA A 118 -14.14 -0.84 13.99
CA ALA A 118 -14.42 -2.26 13.81
C ALA A 118 -15.41 -2.78 14.87
N GLY A 119 -15.25 -2.39 16.13
CA GLY A 119 -16.17 -2.73 17.22
C GLY A 119 -17.58 -2.15 17.02
N ALA A 120 -17.71 -0.91 16.53
CA ALA A 120 -19.00 -0.31 16.22
C ALA A 120 -19.69 -1.04 15.04
N LEU A 121 -18.95 -1.33 13.97
CA LEU A 121 -19.44 -2.05 12.80
C LEU A 121 -19.86 -3.48 13.16
N THR A 122 -19.07 -4.17 13.98
CA THR A 122 -19.40 -5.51 14.52
C THR A 122 -20.79 -5.54 15.16
N ARG A 123 -21.13 -4.55 15.95
CA ARG A 123 -22.45 -4.48 16.60
C ARG A 123 -23.59 -4.33 15.59
N ILE A 124 -23.39 -3.47 14.58
CA ILE A 124 -24.39 -3.25 13.52
C ILE A 124 -24.60 -4.54 12.74
N ILE A 125 -23.53 -5.17 12.32
CA ILE A 125 -23.57 -6.44 11.55
C ILE A 125 -24.27 -7.54 12.35
N VAL A 126 -23.96 -7.67 13.64
CA VAL A 126 -24.60 -8.67 14.51
C VAL A 126 -26.09 -8.44 14.64
N ILE A 127 -26.52 -7.19 14.89
CA ILE A 127 -27.94 -6.87 15.03
C ILE A 127 -28.67 -7.17 13.72
N VAL A 128 -28.13 -6.72 12.59
CA VAL A 128 -28.72 -6.96 11.27
C VAL A 128 -28.77 -8.46 10.95
N ALA A 129 -27.72 -9.22 11.22
CA ALA A 129 -27.68 -10.66 10.98
C ALA A 129 -28.69 -11.43 11.82
N ILE A 130 -28.83 -11.11 13.12
CA ILE A 130 -29.82 -11.77 14.00
C ILE A 130 -31.24 -11.44 13.53
N LEU A 131 -31.52 -10.18 13.17
CA LEU A 131 -32.84 -9.77 12.66
C LEU A 131 -33.17 -10.48 11.33
N LEU A 132 -32.24 -10.53 10.41
CA LEU A 132 -32.43 -11.23 9.12
C LEU A 132 -32.64 -12.74 9.34
N GLY A 133 -31.86 -13.36 10.22
CA GLY A 133 -32.01 -14.77 10.58
C GLY A 133 -33.37 -15.06 11.21
N ALA A 134 -33.88 -14.18 12.08
CA ALA A 134 -35.18 -14.31 12.75
C ALA A 134 -36.36 -14.20 11.77
N ILE A 135 -36.22 -13.41 10.70
CA ILE A 135 -37.24 -13.25 9.63
C ILE A 135 -37.19 -14.43 8.63
N GLY A 136 -36.16 -15.30 8.71
CA GLY A 136 -36.00 -16.46 7.83
C GLY A 136 -34.89 -16.32 6.77
N PHE A 137 -34.22 -15.15 6.65
CA PHE A 137 -33.07 -14.95 5.76
C PHE A 137 -31.76 -15.50 6.35
N VAL A 138 -31.77 -16.77 6.79
CA VAL A 138 -30.66 -17.42 7.51
C VAL A 138 -29.39 -17.47 6.66
N ASN A 139 -29.50 -17.71 5.35
CA ASN A 139 -28.34 -17.73 4.45
C ASN A 139 -27.65 -16.37 4.36
N PHE A 140 -28.41 -15.28 4.35
CA PHE A 140 -27.85 -13.92 4.35
C PHE A 140 -27.20 -13.58 5.68
N ALA A 141 -27.81 -14.01 6.79
CA ALA A 141 -27.23 -13.86 8.12
C ALA A 141 -25.88 -14.62 8.25
N ASN A 142 -25.78 -15.82 7.67
CA ASN A 142 -24.54 -16.56 7.58
C ASN A 142 -23.45 -15.81 6.80
N LEU A 143 -23.81 -15.22 5.65
CA LEU A 143 -22.89 -14.41 4.84
C LEU A 143 -22.37 -13.15 5.55
N LEU A 144 -23.07 -12.67 6.56
CA LEU A 144 -22.63 -11.54 7.36
C LEU A 144 -21.77 -11.97 8.56
N ILE A 145 -22.20 -12.97 9.33
CA ILE A 145 -21.57 -13.34 10.61
C ILE A 145 -20.21 -14.01 10.40
N TRP A 146 -20.11 -15.01 9.50
CA TRP A 146 -18.90 -15.80 9.37
C TRP A 146 -17.78 -15.06 8.67
N PRO A 147 -17.98 -14.41 7.51
CA PRO A 147 -16.94 -13.59 6.90
C PRO A 147 -16.49 -12.43 7.80
N TRP A 148 -17.43 -11.80 8.53
CA TRP A 148 -17.06 -10.75 9.47
C TRP A 148 -16.19 -11.29 10.62
N SER A 149 -16.52 -12.46 11.17
CA SER A 149 -15.71 -13.12 12.20
C SER A 149 -14.28 -13.38 11.73
N LEU A 150 -14.14 -13.91 10.53
CA LEU A 150 -12.83 -14.14 9.89
C LEU A 150 -12.09 -12.84 9.58
N SER A 151 -12.82 -11.78 9.18
CA SER A 151 -12.22 -10.46 8.96
C SER A 151 -11.65 -9.86 10.24
N LEU A 152 -12.35 -10.01 11.37
CA LEU A 152 -11.80 -9.61 12.68
C LEU A 152 -10.59 -10.44 13.08
N ALA A 153 -10.59 -11.74 12.80
CA ALA A 153 -9.43 -12.61 13.03
C ALA A 153 -8.24 -12.18 12.16
N LEU A 154 -8.47 -11.84 10.89
CA LEU A 154 -7.44 -11.32 9.98
C LEU A 154 -6.85 -10.01 10.50
N ILE A 155 -7.68 -9.07 10.95
CA ILE A 155 -7.22 -7.81 11.59
C ILE A 155 -6.35 -8.14 12.80
N GLY A 156 -6.76 -9.08 13.64
CA GLY A 156 -5.96 -9.54 14.79
C GLY A 156 -4.61 -10.11 14.39
N VAL A 157 -4.55 -10.94 13.36
CA VAL A 157 -3.29 -11.49 12.82
C VAL A 157 -2.39 -10.38 12.29
N LEU A 158 -2.94 -9.42 11.53
CA LEU A 158 -2.18 -8.28 11.00
C LEU A 158 -1.58 -7.43 12.12
N ILE A 159 -2.32 -7.21 13.20
CA ILE A 159 -1.83 -6.47 14.36
C ILE A 159 -0.65 -7.20 15.01
N ILE A 160 -0.75 -8.52 15.24
CA ILE A 160 0.33 -9.32 15.80
C ILE A 160 1.56 -9.31 14.89
N LEU A 161 1.35 -9.45 13.59
CA LEU A 161 2.44 -9.49 12.61
C LEU A 161 3.15 -8.13 12.52
N GLN A 162 2.40 -7.02 12.59
CA GLN A 162 2.96 -5.67 12.64
C GLN A 162 3.78 -5.44 13.92
N ASP A 163 3.30 -5.89 15.08
CA ASP A 163 4.04 -5.79 16.33
C ASP A 163 5.33 -6.63 16.29
N PHE A 164 5.25 -7.84 15.74
CA PHE A 164 6.42 -8.69 15.53
C PHE A 164 7.48 -8.03 14.65
N ILE A 165 7.06 -7.38 13.56
CA ILE A 165 7.97 -6.64 12.67
C ILE A 165 8.60 -5.46 13.41
N ALA A 166 7.81 -4.69 14.16
CA ALA A 166 8.32 -3.57 14.94
C ALA A 166 9.33 -4.02 15.99
N ASP A 167 9.10 -5.17 16.66
CA ASP A 167 10.02 -5.76 17.61
C ASP A 167 11.31 -6.27 16.95
N LEU A 168 11.19 -6.88 15.76
CA LEU A 168 12.34 -7.32 14.97
C LEU A 168 13.23 -6.13 14.57
N PHE A 169 12.65 -5.02 14.13
CA PHE A 169 13.40 -3.79 13.82
C PHE A 169 14.07 -3.19 15.05
N ASN A 170 13.39 -3.18 16.19
CA ASN A 170 13.96 -2.73 17.45
C ASN A 170 15.17 -3.58 17.86
N MET A 171 15.08 -4.89 17.67
CA MET A 171 16.20 -5.81 17.94
C MET A 171 17.37 -5.60 16.97
N LEU A 172 17.09 -5.43 15.66
CA LEU A 172 18.13 -5.19 14.64
C LEU A 172 18.86 -3.86 14.86
N LYS A 173 18.15 -2.83 15.30
CA LYS A 173 18.71 -1.51 15.64
C LYS A 173 19.25 -1.41 17.08
N ARG A 174 19.43 -2.52 17.76
CA ARG A 174 19.99 -2.62 19.12
C ARG A 174 19.27 -1.75 20.16
N GLY A 175 17.98 -1.52 20.01
CA GLY A 175 17.17 -0.74 20.95
C GLY A 175 17.33 0.78 20.84
N GLU A 176 17.78 1.31 19.71
CA GLU A 176 17.77 2.76 19.47
C GLU A 176 16.38 3.35 19.73
N GLU A 177 16.31 4.49 20.43
CA GLU A 177 15.05 5.19 20.67
C GLU A 177 14.37 5.53 19.34
N GLY A 178 13.08 5.16 19.22
CA GLY A 178 12.30 5.36 18.00
C GLY A 178 12.46 4.29 16.90
N ALA A 179 13.30 3.25 17.08
CA ALA A 179 13.46 2.19 16.09
C ALA A 179 12.15 1.43 15.79
N ARG A 180 11.31 1.28 16.81
CA ARG A 180 10.01 0.62 16.73
C ARG A 180 8.96 1.43 15.97
N GLU A 181 9.06 2.76 16.01
CA GLU A 181 8.17 3.75 15.38
C GLU A 181 8.74 4.30 14.07
N GLY A 182 9.83 3.72 13.59
CA GLY A 182 10.52 4.13 12.39
C GLY A 182 9.69 3.98 11.12
N LEU A 183 10.08 4.70 10.08
CA LEU A 183 9.41 4.66 8.76
C LEU A 183 9.38 3.24 8.16
N ALA A 184 10.43 2.43 8.37
CA ALA A 184 10.53 1.09 7.79
C ALA A 184 9.48 0.11 8.35
N PRO A 185 9.29 -0.07 9.68
CA PRO A 185 8.19 -0.87 10.23
C PRO A 185 6.81 -0.38 9.77
N LEU A 186 6.61 0.93 9.65
CA LEU A 186 5.35 1.53 9.18
C LEU A 186 5.06 1.16 7.72
N LEU A 187 6.04 1.29 6.82
CA LEU A 187 5.89 0.94 5.40
C LEU A 187 5.64 -0.56 5.22
N ILE A 188 6.33 -1.41 5.97
CA ILE A 188 6.11 -2.87 5.94
C ILE A 188 4.71 -3.19 6.45
N GLY A 189 4.26 -2.55 7.53
CA GLY A 189 2.89 -2.68 8.03
C GLY A 189 1.84 -2.30 6.98
N PHE A 190 2.06 -1.21 6.25
CA PHE A 190 1.21 -0.83 5.12
C PHE A 190 1.23 -1.88 3.99
N GLY A 191 2.41 -2.41 3.66
CA GLY A 191 2.56 -3.52 2.71
C GLY A 191 1.79 -4.78 3.13
N LEU A 192 1.80 -5.12 4.43
CA LEU A 192 1.02 -6.24 4.97
C LEU A 192 -0.49 -6.04 4.81
N VAL A 193 -0.98 -4.81 5.02
CA VAL A 193 -2.41 -4.50 4.80
C VAL A 193 -2.76 -4.70 3.33
N ILE A 194 -1.95 -4.22 2.39
CA ILE A 194 -2.16 -4.44 0.96
C ILE A 194 -2.14 -5.94 0.63
N LEU A 195 -1.17 -6.68 1.15
CA LEU A 195 -1.04 -8.13 0.92
C LEU A 195 -2.23 -8.91 1.51
N SER A 196 -2.91 -8.38 2.52
CA SER A 196 -4.09 -9.00 3.11
C SER A 196 -5.37 -8.83 2.28
N ILE A 197 -5.41 -7.92 1.30
CA ILE A 197 -6.59 -7.65 0.46
C ILE A 197 -7.09 -8.92 -0.25
N PRO A 198 -6.25 -9.72 -0.93
CA PRO A 198 -6.70 -10.97 -1.55
C PRO A 198 -7.32 -11.95 -0.54
N VAL A 199 -6.74 -12.06 0.66
CA VAL A 199 -7.26 -12.91 1.73
C VAL A 199 -8.61 -12.41 2.20
N PHE A 200 -8.77 -11.10 2.36
CA PHE A 200 -10.05 -10.48 2.71
C PHE A 200 -11.11 -10.74 1.65
N LEU A 201 -10.78 -10.63 0.35
CA LEU A 201 -11.69 -10.93 -0.75
C LEU A 201 -12.14 -12.40 -0.73
N VAL A 202 -11.22 -13.34 -0.48
CA VAL A 202 -11.56 -14.78 -0.33
C VAL A 202 -12.48 -15.02 0.86
N ILE A 203 -12.24 -14.37 1.99
CA ILE A 203 -13.12 -14.45 3.17
C ILE A 203 -14.56 -14.01 2.80
N TRP A 204 -14.72 -13.03 1.91
CA TRP A 204 -16.02 -12.54 1.45
C TRP A 204 -16.55 -13.27 0.21
N GLY A 205 -15.94 -14.41 -0.15
CA GLY A 205 -16.47 -15.33 -1.15
C GLY A 205 -15.90 -15.18 -2.56
N ALA A 206 -14.84 -14.35 -2.73
CA ALA A 206 -14.13 -14.31 -4.01
C ALA A 206 -13.45 -15.65 -4.30
N LYS A 207 -13.59 -16.12 -5.53
CA LYS A 207 -12.95 -17.36 -6.00
C LYS A 207 -11.52 -17.06 -6.49
N GLY A 208 -10.68 -18.09 -6.59
CA GLY A 208 -9.34 -17.94 -7.15
C GLY A 208 -9.32 -17.37 -8.57
N THR A 209 -10.35 -17.68 -9.39
CA THR A 209 -10.55 -17.10 -10.71
C THR A 209 -10.79 -15.60 -10.67
N ASP A 210 -11.56 -15.11 -9.69
CA ASP A 210 -11.86 -13.68 -9.54
C ASP A 210 -10.59 -12.93 -9.15
N LEU A 211 -9.75 -13.52 -8.28
CA LEU A 211 -8.45 -12.95 -7.91
C LEU A 211 -7.50 -12.84 -9.10
N LEU A 212 -7.49 -13.86 -9.98
CA LEU A 212 -6.70 -13.82 -11.21
C LEU A 212 -7.23 -12.74 -12.16
N GLU A 213 -8.55 -12.58 -12.29
CA GLU A 213 -9.15 -11.52 -13.10
C GLU A 213 -8.80 -10.12 -12.55
N TYR A 214 -8.89 -9.90 -11.23
CA TYR A 214 -8.46 -8.65 -10.61
C TYR A 214 -6.97 -8.40 -10.83
N TRP A 215 -6.13 -9.45 -10.71
CA TRP A 215 -4.70 -9.33 -10.96
C TRP A 215 -4.40 -8.93 -12.41
N THR A 216 -5.02 -9.60 -13.39
CA THR A 216 -4.84 -9.25 -14.81
C THR A 216 -5.35 -7.85 -15.14
N ARG A 217 -6.44 -7.39 -14.49
CA ARG A 217 -6.90 -6.00 -14.63
C ARG A 217 -5.92 -5.00 -14.05
N ILE A 218 -5.30 -5.29 -12.90
CA ILE A 218 -4.27 -4.43 -12.32
C ILE A 218 -3.03 -4.42 -13.24
N GLU A 219 -2.62 -5.59 -13.73
CA GLU A 219 -1.46 -5.74 -14.62
C GLU A 219 -1.67 -5.03 -15.97
N SER A 220 -2.87 -5.14 -16.57
CA SER A 220 -3.22 -4.43 -17.79
C SER A 220 -3.30 -2.92 -17.61
N GLY A 221 -3.49 -2.45 -16.39
CA GLY A 221 -3.53 -1.04 -16.02
C GLY A 221 -4.84 -0.33 -16.35
N PHE A 222 -4.88 0.93 -15.94
CA PHE A 222 -6.00 1.83 -16.22
C PHE A 222 -5.62 2.77 -17.33
N SER A 223 -6.40 2.82 -18.42
CA SER A 223 -6.20 3.80 -19.49
C SER A 223 -6.97 5.08 -19.19
N PHE A 224 -6.26 6.18 -19.04
CA PHE A 224 -6.83 7.51 -18.86
C PHE A 224 -6.17 8.49 -19.84
N GLY A 225 -6.97 9.17 -20.67
CA GLY A 225 -6.45 10.17 -21.62
C GLY A 225 -5.43 9.62 -22.64
N GLY A 226 -5.54 8.34 -23.03
CA GLY A 226 -4.57 7.71 -23.96
C GLY A 226 -3.31 7.15 -23.31
N VAL A 227 -3.18 7.28 -21.99
CA VAL A 227 -2.05 6.73 -21.21
C VAL A 227 -2.53 5.52 -20.42
N THR A 228 -1.84 4.40 -20.54
CA THR A 228 -2.08 3.18 -19.75
C THR A 228 -1.17 3.18 -18.52
N LEU A 229 -1.76 3.41 -17.35
CA LEU A 229 -1.06 3.34 -16.07
C LEU A 229 -1.17 1.91 -15.52
N SER A 230 -0.13 1.12 -15.69
CA SER A 230 0.00 -0.22 -15.11
C SER A 230 1.18 -0.26 -14.11
N PRO A 231 1.26 -1.23 -13.21
CA PRO A 231 2.44 -1.43 -12.36
C PRO A 231 3.73 -1.58 -13.19
N GLY A 232 3.64 -2.21 -14.36
CA GLY A 232 4.76 -2.36 -15.29
C GLY A 232 5.24 -1.02 -15.85
N THR A 233 4.33 -0.14 -16.28
CA THR A 233 4.69 1.21 -16.80
C THR A 233 5.32 2.08 -15.70
N VAL A 234 4.78 2.01 -14.47
CA VAL A 234 5.37 2.73 -13.33
C VAL A 234 6.76 2.21 -12.99
N LEU A 235 6.95 0.89 -12.98
CA LEU A 235 8.24 0.27 -12.72
C LEU A 235 9.26 0.65 -13.80
N THR A 236 8.87 0.60 -15.07
CA THR A 236 9.70 1.03 -16.20
C THR A 236 10.14 2.48 -16.05
N PHE A 237 9.19 3.38 -15.73
CA PHE A 237 9.49 4.78 -15.43
C PHE A 237 10.54 4.91 -14.32
N LEU A 238 10.31 4.25 -13.18
CA LEU A 238 11.23 4.33 -12.04
C LEU A 238 12.62 3.81 -12.35
N ILE A 239 12.73 2.68 -13.06
CA ILE A 239 14.01 2.08 -13.43
C ILE A 239 14.77 2.99 -14.40
N VAL A 240 14.11 3.45 -15.47
CA VAL A 240 14.76 4.32 -16.49
C VAL A 240 15.16 5.65 -15.88
N PHE A 241 14.28 6.25 -15.03
CA PHE A 241 14.61 7.48 -14.33
C PHE A 241 15.80 7.31 -13.37
N ALA A 242 15.81 6.23 -12.59
CA ALA A 242 16.92 5.94 -11.67
C ALA A 242 18.24 5.77 -12.41
N ILE A 243 18.25 5.01 -13.51
CA ILE A 243 19.45 4.85 -14.35
C ILE A 243 19.92 6.21 -14.88
N GLY A 244 19.02 7.01 -15.46
CA GLY A 244 19.33 8.35 -15.96
C GLY A 244 19.86 9.30 -14.87
N TYR A 245 19.26 9.24 -13.68
CA TYR A 245 19.72 9.99 -12.53
C TYR A 245 21.12 9.61 -12.10
N PHE A 246 21.42 8.30 -11.99
CA PHE A 246 22.75 7.83 -11.62
C PHE A 246 23.81 8.20 -12.68
N ILE A 247 23.47 8.09 -13.97
CA ILE A 247 24.35 8.53 -15.06
C ILE A 247 24.61 10.03 -14.93
N THR A 248 23.59 10.85 -14.74
CA THR A 248 23.72 12.30 -14.55
C THR A 248 24.64 12.63 -13.38
N ARG A 249 24.46 11.96 -12.25
CA ARG A 249 25.31 12.15 -11.06
C ARG A 249 26.75 11.73 -11.29
N ALA A 250 26.97 10.62 -12.01
CA ALA A 250 28.32 10.19 -12.39
C ALA A 250 29.02 11.21 -13.30
N VAL A 251 28.32 11.73 -14.31
CA VAL A 251 28.83 12.78 -15.20
C VAL A 251 29.13 14.05 -14.42
N GLN A 252 28.22 14.52 -13.59
CA GLN A 252 28.44 15.69 -12.72
C GLN A 252 29.69 15.50 -11.83
N GLY A 253 29.84 14.32 -11.23
CA GLY A 253 30.99 13.97 -10.40
C GLY A 253 32.30 13.99 -11.19
N ALA A 254 32.30 13.43 -12.40
CA ALA A 254 33.46 13.45 -13.30
C ALA A 254 33.86 14.89 -13.69
N PHE A 255 32.88 15.73 -14.05
CA PHE A 255 33.14 17.13 -14.37
C PHE A 255 33.68 17.89 -13.14
N ARG A 256 33.03 17.75 -12.00
CA ARG A 256 33.40 18.46 -10.77
C ARG A 256 34.79 18.09 -10.27
N ASN A 257 35.14 16.80 -10.32
CA ASN A 257 36.35 16.30 -9.66
C ASN A 257 37.55 16.17 -10.63
N SER A 258 37.30 15.96 -11.93
CA SER A 258 38.37 15.62 -12.89
C SER A 258 38.58 16.67 -13.97
N ILE A 259 37.53 17.33 -14.44
CA ILE A 259 37.61 18.21 -15.63
C ILE A 259 37.73 19.68 -15.19
N LEU A 260 36.79 20.18 -14.39
CA LEU A 260 36.68 21.59 -13.97
C LEU A 260 37.89 22.10 -13.19
N PRO A 261 38.50 21.33 -12.27
CA PRO A 261 39.70 21.78 -11.57
C PRO A 261 40.91 22.07 -12.49
N LYS A 262 40.92 21.52 -13.71
CA LYS A 262 41.97 21.75 -14.73
C LYS A 262 41.69 22.95 -15.61
N THR A 263 40.52 23.59 -15.45
CA THR A 263 40.11 24.79 -16.19
C THR A 263 40.49 26.05 -15.42
N ARG A 264 40.50 27.20 -16.12
CA ARG A 264 40.75 28.50 -15.52
C ARG A 264 39.45 29.16 -14.99
N LEU A 265 38.38 28.38 -14.87
CA LEU A 265 37.13 28.86 -14.36
C LEU A 265 37.20 29.11 -12.83
N ASP A 266 36.63 30.22 -12.40
CA ASP A 266 36.42 30.50 -10.97
C ASP A 266 35.40 29.50 -10.36
N THR A 267 35.31 29.46 -9.06
CA THR A 267 34.40 28.55 -8.33
C THR A 267 32.93 28.76 -8.69
N GLY A 268 32.55 29.98 -9.01
CA GLY A 268 31.18 30.34 -9.47
C GLY A 268 30.87 29.70 -10.82
N GLY A 269 31.79 29.86 -11.80
CA GLY A 269 31.65 29.25 -13.12
C GLY A 269 31.65 27.72 -13.08
N GLN A 270 32.52 27.11 -12.25
CA GLN A 270 32.51 25.65 -12.07
C GLN A 270 31.18 25.15 -11.52
N ASN A 271 30.62 25.81 -10.50
CA ASN A 271 29.32 25.44 -9.94
C ASN A 271 28.19 25.64 -10.94
N ALA A 272 28.22 26.69 -11.76
CA ALA A 272 27.22 26.94 -12.81
C ALA A 272 27.22 25.82 -13.85
N VAL A 273 28.41 25.36 -14.30
CA VAL A 273 28.53 24.26 -15.26
C VAL A 273 28.01 22.95 -14.66
N VAL A 274 28.40 22.61 -13.44
CA VAL A 274 27.93 21.37 -12.77
C VAL A 274 26.42 21.38 -12.56
N SER A 275 25.85 22.52 -12.15
CA SER A 275 24.42 22.66 -11.95
C SER A 275 23.67 22.58 -13.28
N GLY A 276 24.17 23.24 -14.32
CA GLY A 276 23.60 23.17 -15.67
C GLY A 276 23.57 21.76 -16.23
N LEU A 277 24.68 21.01 -16.10
CA LEU A 277 24.75 19.60 -16.47
C LEU A 277 23.74 18.76 -15.68
N GLY A 278 23.57 19.05 -14.38
CA GLY A 278 22.62 18.36 -13.54
C GLY A 278 21.17 18.58 -13.98
N TYR A 279 20.79 19.83 -14.21
CA TYR A 279 19.43 20.16 -14.66
C TYR A 279 19.11 19.56 -16.02
N LEU A 280 20.06 19.65 -16.96
CA LEU A 280 19.90 19.07 -18.29
C LEU A 280 19.82 17.53 -18.23
N GLY A 281 20.68 16.92 -17.45
CA GLY A 281 20.72 15.45 -17.31
C GLY A 281 19.47 14.89 -16.64
N ILE A 282 19.00 15.52 -15.56
CA ILE A 282 17.75 15.10 -14.88
C ILE A 282 16.54 15.33 -15.79
N PHE A 283 16.51 16.43 -16.55
CA PHE A 283 15.45 16.70 -17.51
C PHE A 283 15.40 15.62 -18.61
N LEU A 284 16.53 15.27 -19.19
CA LEU A 284 16.63 14.21 -20.20
C LEU A 284 16.25 12.84 -19.61
N ALA A 285 16.70 12.54 -18.40
CA ALA A 285 16.32 11.32 -17.68
C ALA A 285 14.80 11.23 -17.47
N ALA A 286 14.16 12.34 -17.10
CA ALA A 286 12.71 12.40 -16.92
C ALA A 286 11.96 12.20 -18.25
N VAL A 287 12.38 12.88 -19.33
CA VAL A 287 11.79 12.73 -20.67
C VAL A 287 11.91 11.29 -21.15
N LEU A 288 13.10 10.68 -21.04
CA LEU A 288 13.32 9.29 -21.41
C LEU A 288 12.49 8.32 -20.58
N ALA A 289 12.37 8.55 -19.29
CA ALA A 289 11.57 7.71 -18.41
C ALA A 289 10.06 7.79 -18.75
N ILE A 290 9.54 8.99 -19.00
CA ILE A 290 8.14 9.22 -19.39
C ILE A 290 7.82 8.55 -20.73
N THR A 291 8.70 8.73 -21.75
CA THR A 291 8.53 8.08 -23.06
C THR A 291 8.65 6.57 -22.99
N SER A 292 9.59 6.05 -22.19
CA SER A 292 9.75 4.60 -21.98
C SER A 292 8.55 3.97 -21.25
N ALA A 293 7.83 4.75 -20.47
CA ALA A 293 6.56 4.35 -19.85
C ALA A 293 5.37 4.39 -20.82
N GLY A 294 5.59 4.72 -22.12
CA GLY A 294 4.54 4.75 -23.14
C GLY A 294 3.66 6.01 -23.10
N ILE A 295 4.07 7.04 -22.37
CA ILE A 295 3.37 8.33 -22.34
C ILE A 295 3.77 9.15 -23.56
N ASP A 296 2.78 9.56 -24.36
CA ASP A 296 2.99 10.41 -25.54
C ASP A 296 3.28 11.86 -25.13
N LEU A 297 4.48 12.33 -25.45
CA LEU A 297 4.93 13.70 -25.21
C LEU A 297 4.80 14.60 -26.44
N SER A 298 4.11 14.18 -27.50
CA SER A 298 4.02 14.93 -28.77
C SER A 298 3.50 16.34 -28.59
N SER A 299 2.47 16.53 -27.77
CA SER A 299 1.93 17.88 -27.45
C SER A 299 2.95 18.75 -26.70
N LEU A 300 3.71 18.16 -25.78
CA LEU A 300 4.77 18.86 -25.05
C LEU A 300 5.94 19.21 -25.97
N ALA A 301 6.26 18.33 -26.93
CA ALA A 301 7.31 18.58 -27.92
C ALA A 301 6.99 19.81 -28.81
N ILE A 302 5.73 20.01 -29.18
CA ILE A 302 5.28 21.19 -29.94
C ILE A 302 5.51 22.46 -29.13
N VAL A 303 5.11 22.48 -27.87
CA VAL A 303 5.32 23.63 -26.98
C VAL A 303 6.81 23.88 -26.72
N ALA A 304 7.58 22.82 -26.49
CA ALA A 304 9.04 22.93 -26.34
C ALA A 304 9.72 23.44 -27.60
N GLY A 305 9.24 23.06 -28.78
CA GLY A 305 9.72 23.59 -30.06
C GLY A 305 9.48 25.10 -30.18
N ALA A 306 8.27 25.57 -29.88
CA ALA A 306 7.95 26.99 -29.88
C ALA A 306 8.80 27.80 -28.87
N LEU A 307 8.97 27.25 -27.66
CA LEU A 307 9.83 27.86 -26.63
C LEU A 307 11.30 27.89 -27.08
N SER A 308 11.79 26.83 -27.72
CA SER A 308 13.17 26.77 -28.24
C SER A 308 13.46 27.84 -29.28
N VAL A 309 12.47 28.14 -30.16
CA VAL A 309 12.58 29.24 -31.13
C VAL A 309 12.65 30.60 -30.41
N GLY A 310 11.80 30.81 -29.38
CA GLY A 310 11.83 32.03 -28.56
C GLY A 310 13.16 32.22 -27.83
N ILE A 311 13.69 31.17 -27.22
CA ILE A 311 15.01 31.17 -26.56
C ILE A 311 16.10 31.45 -27.59
N GLY A 312 16.02 30.82 -28.79
CA GLY A 312 16.99 31.02 -29.88
C GLY A 312 17.07 32.50 -30.29
N PHE A 313 15.96 33.15 -30.45
CA PHE A 313 15.93 34.60 -30.71
C PHE A 313 16.49 35.45 -29.55
N GLY A 314 16.17 35.07 -28.30
CA GLY A 314 16.72 35.73 -27.11
C GLY A 314 18.24 35.60 -26.96
N LEU A 315 18.81 34.50 -27.42
CA LEU A 315 20.25 34.20 -27.34
C LEU A 315 21.02 34.59 -28.64
N GLN A 316 20.33 35.07 -29.68
CA GLN A 316 20.92 35.32 -31.01
C GLN A 316 22.19 36.17 -30.93
N ASN A 317 22.16 37.28 -30.18
CA ASN A 317 23.32 38.17 -30.04
C ASN A 317 24.51 37.50 -29.33
N ILE A 318 24.23 36.66 -28.32
CA ILE A 318 25.26 35.94 -27.58
C ILE A 318 25.94 34.90 -28.49
N VAL A 319 25.14 34.17 -29.25
CA VAL A 319 25.65 33.14 -30.21
C VAL A 319 26.42 33.83 -31.33
N SER A 320 25.91 34.94 -31.90
CA SER A 320 26.59 35.70 -32.94
C SER A 320 27.95 36.23 -32.48
N ASN A 321 28.02 36.85 -31.31
CA ASN A 321 29.29 37.32 -30.76
C ASN A 321 30.27 36.19 -30.45
N PHE A 322 29.78 35.06 -29.96
CA PHE A 322 30.62 33.88 -29.71
C PHE A 322 31.20 33.33 -31.00
N VAL A 323 30.36 33.14 -32.03
CA VAL A 323 30.80 32.66 -33.34
C VAL A 323 31.79 33.63 -33.97
N SER A 324 31.53 34.91 -33.97
CA SER A 324 32.44 35.94 -34.47
C SER A 324 33.78 35.90 -33.72
N GLY A 325 33.77 35.74 -32.40
CA GLY A 325 34.99 35.58 -31.60
C GLY A 325 35.81 34.33 -32.00
N ILE A 326 35.15 33.19 -32.26
CA ILE A 326 35.81 31.99 -32.75
C ILE A 326 36.44 32.20 -34.13
N ILE A 327 35.69 32.85 -35.07
CA ILE A 327 36.19 33.17 -36.40
C ILE A 327 37.44 34.03 -36.34
N LEU A 328 37.41 35.09 -35.50
CA LEU A 328 38.57 35.95 -35.27
C LEU A 328 39.78 35.20 -34.72
N LEU A 329 39.58 34.22 -33.86
CA LEU A 329 40.66 33.41 -33.32
C LEU A 329 41.27 32.42 -34.33
N ILE A 330 40.46 31.88 -35.24
CA ILE A 330 40.87 30.90 -36.25
C ILE A 330 41.51 31.59 -37.45
N GLU A 331 40.81 32.61 -38.04
CA GLU A 331 41.23 33.26 -39.26
C GLU A 331 42.28 34.35 -39.02
N ARG A 332 42.36 34.92 -37.80
CA ARG A 332 43.30 35.95 -37.40
C ARG A 332 43.37 37.08 -38.46
N PRO A 333 42.25 37.69 -38.85
CA PRO A 333 42.24 38.70 -39.93
C PRO A 333 43.06 39.94 -39.57
N VAL A 334 43.44 40.10 -38.31
CA VAL A 334 44.28 41.21 -37.81
C VAL A 334 45.36 40.59 -36.91
N SER A 335 46.61 40.91 -37.18
CA SER A 335 47.80 40.47 -36.42
C SER A 335 48.46 41.69 -35.74
N VAL A 336 49.24 41.38 -34.68
CA VAL A 336 50.04 42.46 -34.00
C VAL A 336 51.03 43.07 -35.01
N GLY A 337 50.87 44.35 -35.28
CA GLY A 337 51.70 45.08 -36.24
C GLY A 337 50.95 45.50 -37.49
N ASP A 338 49.70 45.07 -37.70
CA ASP A 338 48.88 45.48 -38.86
C ASP A 338 48.32 46.88 -38.65
N TRP A 339 48.28 47.63 -39.73
CA TRP A 339 47.59 48.91 -39.77
C TRP A 339 46.10 48.70 -39.96
N ILE A 340 45.31 49.12 -38.98
CA ILE A 340 43.85 49.03 -39.02
C ILE A 340 43.19 50.42 -39.03
N SER A 341 42.18 50.58 -39.87
CA SER A 341 41.33 51.75 -39.84
C SER A 341 40.02 51.41 -39.08
N ALA A 342 39.81 52.01 -37.94
CA ALA A 342 38.55 51.89 -37.19
C ALA A 342 37.70 53.12 -37.53
N GLY A 343 36.63 52.89 -38.33
CA GLY A 343 35.67 53.91 -38.70
C GLY A 343 34.73 54.32 -37.57
#